data_08dd2bc0a6b3df68b9bf4fb6bcfbfb98
#
_entry.id   08dd2bc0a6b3df68b9bf4fb6bcfbfb98
#
_cell.length_a   1.000
_cell.length_b   1.000
_cell.length_c   1.000
_cell.angle_alpha   90.00
_cell.angle_beta   90.00
_cell.angle_gamma   90.00
#
_symmetry.space_group_name_H-M   'P 1'
#
loop_
_entity.id
_entity.type
_entity.pdbx_description
1 polymer ?
#
loop_
_entity_poly.entity_id
_entity_poly.type
_entity_poly.pdbx_seq_one_letter_code
_entity_poly.pdbx_strand_id
1 'polypeptide(L)'
;MIARPRMSGRLAAAALAGLVALGAGRAAAEGPLVRYGDPVPRDVRDMYDAGIRYLIKTQDASGGWKDGQAGPGVTGMAVMVLLGSGEDPNYGPYRVPIRKALRSMIIAQDPDTGFLAAGGGHDSMYQHGFAMLALAEAYGAVDDRTLWTEAEGMRGPGQGRSLGQALELAVRCAVTSAKKNPHGAWRYSPDARDADTSVSGAVLMGLLGARNAGIEVPDETIDRAIKYYTTMTGANGQVGYSGGAGGGSDAVTSIAVLVYAIARQKELPQYEKALSYLKSRSRDPNAGAEGYPTYTRYYRAQALFQGDVEAWEAWNAGLVQELKQMQGKDGGFGGFAGRGGGFGGTVDTTLALLSLAVNYKFLPIYER
;
A
#
# COMPACT_ATOMS: atom_id res chain seq x y z
N MET A 1 37.75 57.29 59.37
CA MET A 1 37.76 58.80 59.54
C MET A 1 37.36 59.29 58.14
N ILE A 2 36.16 59.90 58.05
CA ILE A 2 35.82 61.16 57.39
C ILE A 2 36.10 61.17 55.87
N ALA A 3 35.24 61.53 54.95
CA ALA A 3 33.86 62.04 54.85
C ALA A 3 33.46 62.05 53.37
N ARG A 4 32.18 62.00 53.12
CA ARG A 4 31.60 62.43 51.81
C ARG A 4 31.66 63.95 51.69
N PRO A 5 31.56 64.59 50.49
CA PRO A 5 30.26 64.85 49.92
C PRO A 5 30.20 64.90 48.35
N ARG A 6 29.03 64.64 47.85
CA ARG A 6 28.03 65.27 46.94
C ARG A 6 28.50 66.37 45.94
N MET A 7 28.07 66.25 44.72
CA MET A 7 27.09 67.08 43.99
C MET A 7 27.37 67.08 42.49
N SER A 8 26.44 66.59 41.69
CA SER A 8 25.52 67.24 40.75
C SER A 8 26.17 67.92 39.52
N GLY A 9 25.64 67.56 38.38
CA GLY A 9 25.82 68.30 37.11
C GLY A 9 25.11 67.54 35.94
N ARG A 10 23.96 68.01 35.60
CA ARG A 10 23.18 67.69 34.39
C ARG A 10 23.84 68.24 33.16
N LEU A 11 23.65 67.57 31.98
CA LEU A 11 23.29 68.09 30.62
C LEU A 11 23.62 66.97 29.63
N ALA A 12 22.69 66.34 29.05
CA ALA A 12 21.86 66.61 27.86
C ALA A 12 22.62 66.56 26.52
N ALA A 13 22.00 65.70 25.69
CA ALA A 13 21.94 65.73 24.23
C ALA A 13 23.01 64.92 23.48
N ALA A 14 22.69 64.03 22.68
CA ALA A 14 21.94 64.00 21.45
C ALA A 14 22.09 62.63 20.80
N ALA A 15 21.00 62.18 20.27
CA ALA A 15 20.80 60.96 19.50
C ALA A 15 21.63 60.88 18.23
N LEU A 16 22.11 59.67 17.91
CA LEU A 16 22.16 59.21 16.51
C LEU A 16 21.76 57.72 16.48
N ALA A 17 20.54 57.50 16.10
CA ALA A 17 20.01 56.17 15.85
C ALA A 17 20.57 55.68 14.51
N GLY A 18 21.47 54.72 14.57
CA GLY A 18 21.83 53.88 13.40
C GLY A 18 20.95 52.62 13.41
N LEU A 19 19.84 52.64 12.66
CA LEU A 19 19.07 51.44 12.35
C LEU A 19 19.91 50.56 11.41
N VAL A 20 20.54 49.54 11.94
CA VAL A 20 20.94 48.36 11.16
C VAL A 20 19.75 47.43 11.12
N ALA A 21 18.99 47.52 10.06
CA ALA A 21 17.95 46.51 9.71
C ALA A 21 18.68 45.23 9.33
N LEU A 22 18.94 44.36 10.31
CA LEU A 22 19.19 42.95 10.05
C LEU A 22 17.91 42.35 9.55
N GLY A 23 17.80 42.21 8.21
CA GLY A 23 16.85 41.38 7.55
C GLY A 23 17.06 39.91 7.95
N ALA A 24 16.44 39.50 9.06
CA ALA A 24 16.24 38.10 9.36
C ALA A 24 15.26 37.56 8.32
N GLY A 25 15.79 37.05 7.23
CA GLY A 25 15.04 36.14 6.36
C GLY A 25 14.57 35.01 7.26
N ARG A 26 13.30 35.03 7.61
CA ARG A 26 12.62 33.85 8.11
C ARG A 26 12.68 32.83 6.96
N ALA A 27 13.65 31.92 7.01
CA ALA A 27 13.47 30.62 6.41
C ALA A 27 12.21 30.05 7.09
N ALA A 28 11.09 30.08 6.40
CA ALA A 28 9.94 29.29 6.79
C ALA A 28 10.45 27.85 6.80
N ALA A 29 10.60 27.28 7.98
CA ALA A 29 10.72 25.86 8.11
C ALA A 29 9.41 25.32 7.52
N GLU A 30 9.46 24.84 6.28
CA GLU A 30 8.39 24.06 5.68
C GLU A 30 8.27 22.80 6.55
N GLY A 31 7.33 22.85 7.50
CA GLY A 31 6.89 21.66 8.21
C GLY A 31 6.32 20.69 7.19
N PRO A 32 6.21 19.40 7.53
CA PRO A 32 5.70 18.40 6.59
C PRO A 32 4.37 18.89 6.00
N LEU A 33 4.30 18.96 4.68
CA LEU A 33 3.15 19.46 3.89
C LEU A 33 1.86 18.65 4.14
N VAL A 34 1.98 17.48 4.74
CA VAL A 34 0.85 16.66 5.16
C VAL A 34 0.39 17.10 6.55
N ARG A 35 -0.58 17.98 6.59
CA ARG A 35 -1.29 18.32 7.83
C ARG A 35 -2.21 17.16 8.18
N TYR A 36 -2.02 16.58 9.36
CA TYR A 36 -3.02 15.71 9.98
C TYR A 36 -4.34 16.47 10.03
N GLY A 37 -5.37 15.96 9.34
CA GLY A 37 -6.70 16.58 9.35
C GLY A 37 -7.11 17.31 8.08
N ASP A 38 -6.31 17.30 7.01
CA ASP A 38 -6.81 17.77 5.71
C ASP A 38 -7.99 16.87 5.28
N PRO A 39 -9.17 17.45 5.04
CA PRO A 39 -10.32 16.65 4.68
C PRO A 39 -10.09 15.98 3.32
N VAL A 40 -10.39 14.69 3.23
CA VAL A 40 -10.37 13.97 1.94
C VAL A 40 -11.23 14.75 0.93
N PRO A 41 -10.73 15.03 -0.27
CA PRO A 41 -11.49 15.75 -1.30
C PRO A 41 -12.86 15.11 -1.56
N ARG A 42 -13.88 15.95 -1.76
CA ARG A 42 -15.25 15.45 -1.94
C ARG A 42 -15.36 14.46 -3.08
N ASP A 43 -14.75 14.76 -4.22
CA ASP A 43 -14.77 13.86 -5.39
C ASP A 43 -14.18 12.49 -5.07
N VAL A 44 -13.12 12.44 -4.27
CA VAL A 44 -12.51 11.18 -3.81
C VAL A 44 -13.48 10.41 -2.92
N ARG A 45 -14.12 11.08 -1.94
CA ARG A 45 -15.13 10.45 -1.08
C ARG A 45 -16.31 9.90 -1.87
N ASP A 46 -16.89 10.72 -2.75
CA ASP A 46 -18.06 10.33 -3.55
C ASP A 46 -17.76 9.08 -4.40
N MET A 47 -16.57 9.02 -5.04
CA MET A 47 -16.11 7.86 -5.81
C MET A 47 -15.86 6.64 -4.92
N TYR A 48 -15.21 6.84 -3.79
CA TYR A 48 -14.86 5.78 -2.85
C TYR A 48 -16.12 5.12 -2.29
N ASP A 49 -17.07 5.93 -1.82
CA ASP A 49 -18.36 5.47 -1.30
C ASP A 49 -19.19 4.72 -2.36
N ALA A 50 -19.18 5.21 -3.61
CA ALA A 50 -19.84 4.51 -4.70
C ALA A 50 -19.20 3.14 -4.98
N GLY A 51 -17.87 3.08 -4.97
CA GLY A 51 -17.11 1.83 -5.13
C GLY A 51 -17.35 0.85 -3.97
N ILE A 52 -17.39 1.32 -2.72
CA ILE A 52 -17.74 0.47 -1.57
C ILE A 52 -19.15 -0.11 -1.73
N ARG A 53 -20.14 0.69 -2.14
CA ARG A 53 -21.50 0.18 -2.40
C ARG A 53 -21.52 -0.92 -3.48
N TYR A 54 -20.72 -0.75 -4.52
CA TYR A 54 -20.53 -1.80 -5.54
C TYR A 54 -19.96 -3.08 -4.93
N LEU A 55 -18.88 -2.99 -4.13
CA LEU A 55 -18.27 -4.14 -3.48
C LEU A 55 -19.23 -4.85 -2.52
N ILE A 56 -19.97 -4.11 -1.69
CA ILE A 56 -20.94 -4.70 -0.76
C ILE A 56 -22.03 -5.44 -1.54
N LYS A 57 -22.53 -4.85 -2.63
CA LYS A 57 -23.57 -5.47 -3.47
C LYS A 57 -23.09 -6.75 -4.19
N THR A 58 -21.79 -6.82 -4.51
CA THR A 58 -21.21 -7.93 -5.29
C THR A 58 -20.55 -8.98 -4.41
N GLN A 59 -20.50 -8.79 -3.08
CA GLN A 59 -20.00 -9.80 -2.15
C GLN A 59 -20.89 -11.07 -2.20
N ASP A 60 -20.28 -12.22 -2.41
CA ASP A 60 -21.04 -13.47 -2.55
C ASP A 60 -21.47 -14.07 -1.18
N ALA A 61 -22.24 -15.16 -1.26
CA ALA A 61 -22.74 -15.83 -0.06
C ALA A 61 -21.62 -16.40 0.83
N SER A 62 -20.47 -16.75 0.26
CA SER A 62 -19.30 -17.23 1.03
C SER A 62 -18.52 -16.10 1.73
N GLY A 63 -18.83 -14.84 1.42
CA GLY A 63 -18.12 -13.68 1.93
C GLY A 63 -16.96 -13.21 1.07
N GLY A 64 -16.67 -13.90 -0.01
CA GLY A 64 -15.66 -13.53 -0.98
C GLY A 64 -16.20 -12.72 -2.15
N TRP A 65 -15.31 -12.42 -3.09
CA TRP A 65 -15.63 -11.85 -4.39
C TRP A 65 -15.07 -12.78 -5.47
N LYS A 66 -15.86 -12.99 -6.50
CA LYS A 66 -15.50 -13.84 -7.64
C LYS A 66 -15.60 -13.02 -8.90
N ASP A 67 -14.48 -12.85 -9.56
CA ASP A 67 -14.43 -12.11 -10.80
C ASP A 67 -13.34 -12.68 -11.70
N GLY A 68 -13.71 -13.71 -12.46
CA GLY A 68 -12.83 -14.39 -13.41
C GLY A 68 -11.67 -15.16 -12.76
N GLN A 69 -10.95 -14.55 -11.86
CA GLN A 69 -9.84 -15.11 -11.09
C GLN A 69 -10.07 -15.00 -9.58
N ALA A 70 -11.17 -15.53 -9.14
CA ALA A 70 -11.60 -15.47 -7.76
C ALA A 70 -10.62 -16.12 -6.78
N GLY A 71 -10.50 -15.53 -5.61
CA GLY A 71 -9.70 -16.12 -4.56
C GLY A 71 -9.48 -15.22 -3.34
N PRO A 72 -8.68 -15.71 -2.38
CA PRO A 72 -8.37 -14.95 -1.16
C PRO A 72 -7.72 -13.60 -1.42
N GLY A 73 -6.94 -13.44 -2.50
CA GLY A 73 -6.30 -12.17 -2.83
C GLY A 73 -7.29 -11.08 -3.26
N VAL A 74 -8.26 -11.43 -4.12
CA VAL A 74 -9.33 -10.50 -4.52
C VAL A 74 -10.17 -10.11 -3.30
N THR A 75 -10.51 -11.10 -2.46
CA THR A 75 -11.22 -10.89 -1.20
C THR A 75 -10.41 -9.99 -0.26
N GLY A 76 -9.10 -10.20 -0.17
CA GLY A 76 -8.20 -9.38 0.62
C GLY A 76 -8.13 -7.93 0.13
N MET A 77 -8.04 -7.69 -1.19
CA MET A 77 -8.09 -6.34 -1.73
C MET A 77 -9.40 -5.62 -1.37
N ALA A 78 -10.54 -6.31 -1.43
CA ALA A 78 -11.82 -5.72 -1.03
C ALA A 78 -11.86 -5.42 0.48
N VAL A 79 -11.31 -6.28 1.34
CA VAL A 79 -11.16 -6.01 2.78
C VAL A 79 -10.33 -4.75 3.01
N MET A 80 -9.18 -4.60 2.32
CA MET A 80 -8.35 -3.41 2.45
C MET A 80 -9.09 -2.14 2.01
N VAL A 81 -9.93 -2.19 0.97
CA VAL A 81 -10.79 -1.05 0.59
C VAL A 81 -11.73 -0.68 1.73
N LEU A 82 -12.40 -1.66 2.34
CA LEU A 82 -13.34 -1.40 3.44
C LEU A 82 -12.64 -0.84 4.67
N LEU A 83 -11.47 -1.37 5.05
CA LEU A 83 -10.64 -0.85 6.14
C LEU A 83 -10.11 0.56 5.84
N GLY A 84 -9.72 0.81 4.60
CA GLY A 84 -9.21 2.09 4.13
C GLY A 84 -10.24 3.22 4.13
N SER A 85 -11.53 2.93 4.32
CA SER A 85 -12.60 3.95 4.46
C SER A 85 -12.51 4.76 5.75
N GLY A 86 -11.80 4.22 6.77
CA GLY A 86 -11.74 4.82 8.11
C GLY A 86 -12.93 4.50 9.01
N GLU A 87 -13.88 3.70 8.54
CA GLU A 87 -14.99 3.22 9.36
C GLU A 87 -14.52 2.13 10.32
N ASP A 88 -15.07 2.12 11.54
CA ASP A 88 -14.71 1.11 12.53
C ASP A 88 -15.10 -0.30 12.08
N PRO A 89 -14.15 -1.23 11.92
CA PRO A 89 -14.43 -2.58 11.43
C PRO A 89 -15.22 -3.44 12.42
N ASN A 90 -15.37 -3.00 13.69
CA ASN A 90 -16.08 -3.75 14.73
C ASN A 90 -17.51 -3.26 14.96
N TYR A 91 -17.77 -1.96 14.72
CA TYR A 91 -19.07 -1.34 14.99
C TYR A 91 -19.65 -0.58 13.79
N GLY A 92 -18.83 -0.22 12.82
CA GLY A 92 -19.22 0.57 11.67
C GLY A 92 -20.10 -0.19 10.65
N PRO A 93 -20.55 0.50 9.61
CA PRO A 93 -21.48 -0.04 8.62
C PRO A 93 -20.91 -1.22 7.82
N TYR A 94 -19.58 -1.35 7.77
CA TYR A 94 -18.90 -2.41 7.02
C TYR A 94 -18.44 -3.60 7.88
N ARG A 95 -18.79 -3.61 9.17
CA ARG A 95 -18.47 -4.68 10.11
C ARG A 95 -18.82 -6.08 9.56
N VAL A 96 -20.05 -6.26 9.10
CA VAL A 96 -20.52 -7.56 8.63
C VAL A 96 -19.79 -8.04 7.37
N PRO A 97 -19.68 -7.23 6.29
CA PRO A 97 -18.94 -7.64 5.10
C PRO A 97 -17.45 -7.87 5.36
N ILE A 98 -16.77 -7.07 6.20
CA ILE A 98 -15.37 -7.28 6.58
C ILE A 98 -15.19 -8.63 7.27
N ARG A 99 -15.97 -8.91 8.32
CA ARG A 99 -15.85 -10.16 9.10
C ARG A 99 -16.14 -11.38 8.25
N LYS A 100 -17.15 -11.30 7.40
CA LYS A 100 -17.52 -12.38 6.48
C LYS A 100 -16.40 -12.66 5.48
N ALA A 101 -15.76 -11.64 4.94
CA ALA A 101 -14.63 -11.76 4.03
C ALA A 101 -13.38 -12.35 4.73
N LEU A 102 -13.04 -11.88 5.92
CA LEU A 102 -11.94 -12.42 6.71
C LEU A 102 -12.12 -13.90 7.02
N ARG A 103 -13.33 -14.30 7.45
CA ARG A 103 -13.66 -15.72 7.66
C ARG A 103 -13.51 -16.54 6.38
N SER A 104 -13.98 -16.02 5.25
CA SER A 104 -13.86 -16.68 3.95
C SER A 104 -12.41 -16.96 3.58
N MET A 105 -11.51 -15.99 3.76
CA MET A 105 -10.08 -16.16 3.52
C MET A 105 -9.45 -17.19 4.47
N ILE A 106 -9.76 -17.11 5.78
CA ILE A 106 -9.20 -18.02 6.79
C ILE A 106 -9.68 -19.45 6.56
N ILE A 107 -10.95 -19.64 6.20
CA ILE A 107 -11.52 -20.97 5.89
C ILE A 107 -10.83 -21.60 4.68
N ALA A 108 -10.51 -20.80 3.66
CA ALA A 108 -9.85 -21.26 2.45
C ALA A 108 -8.36 -21.54 2.61
N GLN A 109 -7.75 -21.15 3.74
CA GLN A 109 -6.32 -21.35 3.99
C GLN A 109 -5.98 -22.83 4.12
N ASP A 110 -4.98 -23.27 3.35
CA ASP A 110 -4.44 -24.62 3.44
C ASP A 110 -3.93 -24.92 4.86
N PRO A 111 -4.38 -26.00 5.48
CA PRO A 111 -4.09 -26.29 6.90
C PRO A 111 -2.64 -26.67 7.17
N ASP A 112 -1.96 -27.26 6.19
CA ASP A 112 -0.62 -27.83 6.36
C ASP A 112 0.46 -26.79 6.01
N THR A 113 0.26 -26.08 4.93
CA THR A 113 1.23 -25.12 4.39
C THR A 113 0.97 -23.68 4.78
N GLY A 114 -0.26 -23.33 5.16
CA GLY A 114 -0.69 -21.95 5.39
C GLY A 114 -0.95 -21.15 4.13
N PHE A 115 -0.95 -21.80 2.96
CA PHE A 115 -1.10 -21.14 1.68
C PHE A 115 -2.51 -20.56 1.50
N LEU A 116 -2.58 -19.32 1.04
CA LEU A 116 -3.81 -18.57 0.79
C LEU A 116 -4.01 -18.40 -0.72
N ALA A 117 -4.49 -19.45 -1.39
CA ALA A 117 -4.89 -19.38 -2.79
C ALA A 117 -6.00 -20.39 -3.10
N ALA A 118 -6.88 -20.05 -4.05
CA ALA A 118 -7.87 -20.95 -4.58
C ALA A 118 -7.31 -21.62 -5.85
N GLY A 119 -6.88 -22.87 -5.73
CA GLY A 119 -6.36 -23.66 -6.86
C GLY A 119 -4.90 -23.35 -7.23
N GLY A 120 -4.31 -24.20 -8.06
CA GLY A 120 -2.92 -24.06 -8.53
C GLY A 120 -2.88 -23.37 -9.91
N GLY A 121 -3.02 -22.06 -9.95
CA GLY A 121 -2.93 -21.26 -11.17
C GLY A 121 -1.73 -20.33 -11.19
N HIS A 122 -1.51 -19.64 -12.32
CA HIS A 122 -0.46 -18.63 -12.49
C HIS A 122 -0.54 -17.50 -11.46
N ASP A 123 -1.70 -17.28 -10.81
CA ASP A 123 -1.90 -16.15 -9.90
C ASP A 123 -1.82 -16.54 -8.43
N SER A 124 -1.45 -17.77 -8.11
CA SER A 124 -1.57 -18.30 -6.75
C SER A 124 -0.73 -17.55 -5.72
N MET A 125 0.51 -17.17 -6.02
CA MET A 125 1.33 -16.37 -5.09
C MET A 125 0.93 -14.89 -5.05
N TYR A 126 0.33 -14.33 -6.10
CA TYR A 126 -0.35 -13.03 -6.00
C TYR A 126 -1.51 -13.07 -5.00
N GLN A 127 -2.36 -14.11 -5.13
CA GLN A 127 -3.48 -14.32 -4.21
C GLN A 127 -2.99 -14.40 -2.76
N HIS A 128 -1.92 -15.16 -2.53
CA HIS A 128 -1.30 -15.31 -1.23
C HIS A 128 -0.77 -13.98 -0.67
N GLY A 129 -0.04 -13.21 -1.48
CA GLY A 129 0.53 -11.92 -1.08
C GLY A 129 -0.54 -10.90 -0.68
N PHE A 130 -1.55 -10.70 -1.52
CA PHE A 130 -2.64 -9.76 -1.23
C PHE A 130 -3.50 -10.20 -0.05
N ALA A 131 -3.79 -11.51 0.08
CA ALA A 131 -4.53 -12.03 1.23
C ALA A 131 -3.75 -11.87 2.53
N MET A 132 -2.43 -12.14 2.52
CA MET A 132 -1.55 -11.96 3.67
C MET A 132 -1.48 -10.48 4.08
N LEU A 133 -1.36 -9.55 3.13
CA LEU A 133 -1.40 -8.11 3.41
C LEU A 133 -2.73 -7.71 4.05
N ALA A 134 -3.86 -8.17 3.51
CA ALA A 134 -5.17 -7.86 4.07
C ALA A 134 -5.38 -8.42 5.48
N LEU A 135 -4.86 -9.62 5.78
CA LEU A 135 -4.87 -10.16 7.14
C LEU A 135 -4.01 -9.31 8.08
N ALA A 136 -2.85 -8.81 7.60
CA ALA A 136 -1.97 -7.94 8.38
C ALA A 136 -2.64 -6.59 8.69
N GLU A 137 -3.31 -5.97 7.72
CA GLU A 137 -4.04 -4.71 7.89
C GLU A 137 -5.26 -4.88 8.83
N ALA A 138 -5.89 -6.05 8.82
CA ALA A 138 -7.00 -6.36 9.72
C ALA A 138 -6.55 -6.75 11.13
N TYR A 139 -5.33 -7.28 11.29
CA TYR A 139 -4.81 -7.73 12.57
C TYR A 139 -4.61 -6.55 13.52
N GLY A 140 -5.19 -6.65 14.71
CA GLY A 140 -5.22 -5.56 15.68
C GLY A 140 -6.34 -4.52 15.46
N ALA A 141 -6.88 -4.39 14.25
CA ALA A 141 -8.02 -3.51 13.96
C ALA A 141 -9.37 -4.22 14.17
N VAL A 142 -9.45 -5.52 13.85
CA VAL A 142 -10.65 -6.35 14.01
C VAL A 142 -10.58 -7.15 15.30
N ASP A 143 -11.64 -7.12 16.11
CA ASP A 143 -11.75 -7.92 17.34
C ASP A 143 -11.85 -9.43 17.01
N ASP A 144 -10.75 -10.11 17.17
CA ASP A 144 -10.60 -11.54 16.89
C ASP A 144 -11.49 -12.44 17.76
N ARG A 145 -11.77 -12.01 19.01
CA ARG A 145 -12.57 -12.79 19.98
C ARG A 145 -13.97 -13.04 19.50
N THR A 146 -14.50 -12.12 18.69
CA THR A 146 -15.86 -12.18 18.16
C THR A 146 -15.93 -12.55 16.68
N LEU A 147 -14.78 -12.82 16.05
CA LEU A 147 -14.72 -13.10 14.61
C LEU A 147 -15.64 -14.27 14.21
N TRP A 148 -15.73 -15.30 15.04
CA TRP A 148 -16.46 -16.53 14.76
C TRP A 148 -17.84 -16.62 15.41
N THR A 149 -18.27 -15.66 16.23
CA THR A 149 -19.56 -15.72 16.94
C THR A 149 -20.78 -15.65 16.02
N GLU A 150 -20.62 -15.11 14.80
CA GLU A 150 -21.70 -14.94 13.81
C GLU A 150 -21.42 -15.76 12.54
N ALA A 151 -20.71 -16.87 12.68
CA ALA A 151 -20.23 -17.67 11.54
C ALA A 151 -21.13 -18.86 11.21
N GLU A 152 -22.45 -18.73 11.37
CA GLU A 152 -23.38 -19.81 11.07
C GLU A 152 -23.23 -20.32 9.62
N GLY A 153 -23.06 -21.63 9.47
CA GLY A 153 -22.95 -22.30 8.16
C GLY A 153 -21.60 -22.20 7.47
N MET A 154 -20.66 -21.39 7.95
CA MET A 154 -19.32 -21.29 7.36
C MET A 154 -18.41 -22.40 7.90
N ARG A 155 -17.96 -23.31 7.04
CA ARG A 155 -17.11 -24.44 7.39
C ARG A 155 -15.93 -24.58 6.44
N GLY A 156 -14.80 -25.08 6.97
CA GLY A 156 -13.61 -25.40 6.18
C GLY A 156 -12.36 -25.56 7.04
N PRO A 157 -11.19 -25.85 6.42
CA PRO A 157 -9.96 -26.23 7.13
C PRO A 157 -9.46 -25.20 8.15
N GLY A 158 -9.64 -23.92 7.88
CA GLY A 158 -9.21 -22.82 8.76
C GLY A 158 -10.25 -22.36 9.78
N GLN A 159 -11.39 -23.04 9.87
CA GLN A 159 -12.46 -22.64 10.79
C GLN A 159 -11.99 -22.52 12.23
N GLY A 160 -12.31 -21.42 12.89
CA GLY A 160 -11.96 -21.16 14.28
C GLY A 160 -10.55 -20.59 14.50
N ARG A 161 -9.73 -20.48 13.47
CA ARG A 161 -8.43 -19.79 13.59
C ARG A 161 -8.61 -18.30 13.86
N SER A 162 -7.75 -17.73 14.69
CA SER A 162 -7.65 -16.29 14.85
C SER A 162 -6.98 -15.64 13.62
N LEU A 163 -7.13 -14.32 13.49
CA LEU A 163 -6.40 -13.55 12.46
C LEU A 163 -4.89 -13.73 12.61
N GLY A 164 -4.37 -13.66 13.86
CA GLY A 164 -2.95 -13.86 14.13
C GLY A 164 -2.47 -15.22 13.69
N GLN A 165 -3.17 -16.31 14.05
CA GLN A 165 -2.82 -17.68 13.64
C GLN A 165 -2.82 -17.85 12.11
N ALA A 166 -3.81 -17.28 11.43
CA ALA A 166 -3.89 -17.33 9.96
C ALA A 166 -2.75 -16.53 9.30
N LEU A 167 -2.42 -15.38 9.85
CA LEU A 167 -1.33 -14.52 9.35
C LEU A 167 0.05 -15.19 9.58
N GLU A 168 0.32 -15.74 10.76
CA GLU A 168 1.55 -16.49 11.05
C GLU A 168 1.76 -17.67 10.09
N LEU A 169 0.68 -18.42 9.79
CA LEU A 169 0.73 -19.52 8.83
C LEU A 169 1.05 -19.01 7.41
N ALA A 170 0.44 -17.90 7.00
CA ALA A 170 0.72 -17.29 5.69
C ALA A 170 2.17 -16.81 5.59
N VAL A 171 2.68 -16.13 6.61
CA VAL A 171 4.08 -15.70 6.69
C VAL A 171 5.02 -16.91 6.59
N ARG A 172 4.75 -17.99 7.34
CA ARG A 172 5.57 -19.21 7.28
C ARG A 172 5.59 -19.83 5.87
N CYS A 173 4.48 -19.83 5.17
CA CYS A 173 4.40 -20.29 3.78
C CYS A 173 5.31 -19.45 2.87
N ALA A 174 5.18 -18.14 2.91
CA ALA A 174 5.97 -17.21 2.10
C ALA A 174 7.48 -17.31 2.41
N VAL A 175 7.87 -17.38 3.69
CA VAL A 175 9.26 -17.56 4.13
C VAL A 175 9.83 -18.89 3.65
N THR A 176 9.06 -19.98 3.76
CA THR A 176 9.49 -21.32 3.31
C THR A 176 9.69 -21.32 1.78
N SER A 177 8.80 -20.69 1.03
CA SER A 177 8.93 -20.52 -0.41
C SER A 177 10.21 -19.75 -0.78
N ALA A 178 10.49 -18.61 -0.13
CA ALA A 178 11.70 -17.82 -0.37
C ALA A 178 12.99 -18.60 -0.04
N LYS A 179 12.99 -19.40 1.03
CA LYS A 179 14.16 -20.25 1.38
C LYS A 179 14.48 -21.29 0.32
N LYS A 180 13.46 -21.86 -0.32
CA LYS A 180 13.60 -22.84 -1.40
C LYS A 180 14.03 -22.20 -2.74
N ASN A 181 13.71 -20.91 -2.94
CA ASN A 181 14.00 -20.19 -4.17
C ASN A 181 15.45 -19.67 -4.17
N PRO A 182 16.28 -19.98 -5.22
CA PRO A 182 17.66 -19.53 -5.27
C PRO A 182 17.82 -18.00 -5.30
N HIS A 183 16.81 -17.26 -5.79
CA HIS A 183 16.81 -15.81 -5.82
C HIS A 183 16.35 -15.17 -4.49
N GLY A 184 15.78 -15.96 -3.57
CA GLY A 184 15.17 -15.43 -2.34
C GLY A 184 13.96 -14.53 -2.58
N ALA A 185 13.26 -14.77 -3.68
CA ALA A 185 12.10 -14.03 -4.14
C ALA A 185 11.01 -15.00 -4.61
N TRP A 186 9.96 -14.55 -5.26
CA TRP A 186 8.81 -15.40 -5.57
C TRP A 186 8.40 -15.31 -7.05
N ARG A 187 7.71 -16.33 -7.49
CA ARG A 187 6.94 -16.36 -8.72
C ARG A 187 5.57 -16.97 -8.46
N TYR A 188 4.90 -17.49 -9.49
CA TYR A 188 3.48 -17.88 -9.42
C TYR A 188 3.17 -19.02 -8.44
N SER A 189 4.12 -19.94 -8.20
CA SER A 189 3.95 -21.09 -7.31
C SER A 189 4.87 -21.00 -6.07
N PRO A 190 4.46 -21.52 -4.90
CA PRO A 190 5.32 -21.61 -3.72
C PRO A 190 6.63 -22.39 -3.94
N ASP A 191 6.65 -23.31 -4.91
CA ASP A 191 7.81 -24.14 -5.22
C ASP A 191 8.60 -23.65 -6.46
N ALA A 192 8.28 -22.44 -6.97
CA ALA A 192 8.98 -21.85 -8.10
C ALA A 192 10.49 -21.69 -7.83
N ARG A 193 11.30 -21.94 -8.86
CA ARG A 193 12.77 -21.82 -8.81
C ARG A 193 13.27 -20.55 -9.48
N ASP A 194 12.41 -19.85 -10.18
CA ASP A 194 12.62 -18.53 -10.78
C ASP A 194 11.80 -17.47 -10.03
N ALA A 195 12.03 -16.20 -10.35
CA ALA A 195 11.36 -15.09 -9.69
C ALA A 195 11.01 -13.98 -10.69
N ASP A 196 9.98 -13.22 -10.37
CA ASP A 196 9.69 -11.93 -11.00
C ASP A 196 9.39 -10.84 -9.96
N THR A 197 9.60 -9.60 -10.36
CA THR A 197 9.44 -8.44 -9.45
C THR A 197 7.98 -8.14 -9.11
N SER A 198 7.04 -8.54 -9.95
CA SER A 198 5.63 -8.25 -9.71
C SER A 198 5.03 -9.15 -8.64
N VAL A 199 5.18 -10.48 -8.76
CA VAL A 199 4.75 -11.44 -7.72
C VAL A 199 5.53 -11.23 -6.43
N SER A 200 6.86 -11.03 -6.56
CA SER A 200 7.71 -10.77 -5.38
C SER A 200 7.26 -9.52 -4.62
N GLY A 201 6.78 -8.50 -5.33
CA GLY A 201 6.23 -7.30 -4.70
C GLY A 201 4.99 -7.58 -3.87
N ALA A 202 4.02 -8.31 -4.41
CA ALA A 202 2.81 -8.65 -3.68
C ALA A 202 3.11 -9.46 -2.41
N VAL A 203 4.00 -10.47 -2.50
CA VAL A 203 4.37 -11.29 -1.34
C VAL A 203 5.20 -10.51 -0.32
N LEU A 204 6.18 -9.72 -0.79
CA LEU A 204 7.02 -8.92 0.09
C LEU A 204 6.21 -7.84 0.82
N MET A 205 5.24 -7.20 0.15
CA MET A 205 4.32 -6.26 0.82
C MET A 205 3.51 -6.95 1.92
N GLY A 206 3.03 -8.17 1.69
CA GLY A 206 2.35 -8.95 2.73
C GLY A 206 3.26 -9.27 3.92
N LEU A 207 4.53 -9.65 3.68
CA LEU A 207 5.52 -9.89 4.74
C LEU A 207 5.86 -8.61 5.51
N LEU A 208 6.02 -7.49 4.81
CA LEU A 208 6.29 -6.19 5.45
C LEU A 208 5.10 -5.71 6.27
N GLY A 209 3.87 -5.90 5.76
CA GLY A 209 2.64 -5.64 6.52
C GLY A 209 2.54 -6.49 7.77
N ALA A 210 2.82 -7.80 7.67
CA ALA A 210 2.84 -8.72 8.81
C ALA A 210 3.88 -8.30 9.86
N ARG A 211 5.08 -7.90 9.43
CA ARG A 211 6.12 -7.38 10.34
C ARG A 211 5.68 -6.10 11.04
N ASN A 212 5.06 -5.17 10.32
CA ASN A 212 4.53 -3.93 10.90
C ASN A 212 3.41 -4.22 11.92
N ALA A 213 2.61 -5.26 11.68
CA ALA A 213 1.58 -5.75 12.61
C ALA A 213 2.14 -6.53 13.81
N GLY A 214 3.47 -6.71 13.91
CA GLY A 214 4.13 -7.38 15.03
C GLY A 214 4.29 -8.91 14.88
N ILE A 215 4.01 -9.45 13.70
CA ILE A 215 4.30 -10.88 13.40
C ILE A 215 5.77 -11.03 13.04
N GLU A 216 6.40 -12.07 13.56
CA GLU A 216 7.81 -12.35 13.29
C GLU A 216 8.04 -12.72 11.82
N VAL A 217 8.86 -11.92 11.15
CA VAL A 217 9.35 -12.18 9.79
C VAL A 217 10.87 -12.12 9.81
N PRO A 218 11.57 -13.21 9.44
CA PRO A 218 13.03 -13.22 9.47
C PRO A 218 13.63 -12.13 8.57
N ASP A 219 14.53 -11.31 9.12
CA ASP A 219 15.21 -10.23 8.36
C ASP A 219 15.92 -10.78 7.13
N GLU A 220 16.57 -11.94 7.22
CA GLU A 220 17.21 -12.60 6.08
C GLU A 220 16.27 -12.77 4.87
N THR A 221 14.98 -13.07 5.12
CA THR A 221 14.00 -13.23 4.04
C THR A 221 13.75 -11.92 3.32
N ILE A 222 13.63 -10.83 4.07
CA ILE A 222 13.44 -9.48 3.52
C ILE A 222 14.71 -9.04 2.79
N ASP A 223 15.88 -9.20 3.40
CA ASP A 223 17.17 -8.79 2.84
C ASP A 223 17.46 -9.50 1.51
N ARG A 224 17.17 -10.79 1.41
CA ARG A 224 17.32 -11.54 0.15
C ARG A 224 16.37 -11.02 -0.94
N ALA A 225 15.11 -10.72 -0.59
CA ALA A 225 14.16 -10.17 -1.53
C ALA A 225 14.57 -8.75 -1.97
N ILE A 226 15.03 -7.90 -1.06
CA ILE A 226 15.57 -6.57 -1.41
C ILE A 226 16.80 -6.70 -2.32
N LYS A 227 17.71 -7.63 -2.00
CA LYS A 227 18.86 -7.92 -2.87
C LYS A 227 18.42 -8.33 -4.29
N TYR A 228 17.37 -9.15 -4.41
CA TYR A 228 16.80 -9.47 -5.72
C TYR A 228 16.37 -8.20 -6.47
N TYR A 229 15.62 -7.28 -5.82
CA TYR A 229 15.23 -6.01 -6.42
C TYR A 229 16.43 -5.14 -6.84
N THR A 230 17.51 -5.13 -6.05
CA THR A 230 18.72 -4.36 -6.43
C THR A 230 19.33 -4.89 -7.72
N THR A 231 19.31 -6.21 -7.96
CA THR A 231 19.79 -6.81 -9.22
C THR A 231 18.87 -6.53 -10.41
N MET A 232 17.59 -6.27 -10.14
CA MET A 232 16.57 -5.97 -11.15
C MET A 232 16.49 -4.48 -11.51
N THR A 233 17.16 -3.60 -10.75
CA THR A 233 17.15 -2.15 -10.97
C THR A 233 18.25 -1.73 -11.92
N GLY A 234 17.89 -1.18 -13.08
CA GLY A 234 18.80 -0.73 -14.10
C GLY A 234 19.52 0.58 -13.75
N ALA A 235 20.56 0.90 -14.53
CA ALA A 235 21.34 2.13 -14.33
C ALA A 235 20.49 3.41 -14.48
N ASN A 236 19.44 3.37 -15.31
CA ASN A 236 18.47 4.46 -15.50
C ASN A 236 17.34 4.47 -14.47
N GLY A 237 17.34 3.56 -13.50
CA GLY A 237 16.31 3.42 -12.48
C GLY A 237 15.11 2.58 -12.86
N GLN A 238 14.94 2.19 -14.11
CA GLN A 238 13.87 1.28 -14.53
C GLN A 238 14.13 -0.11 -13.94
N VAL A 239 13.08 -0.77 -13.45
CA VAL A 239 13.17 -2.09 -12.84
C VAL A 239 12.66 -3.14 -13.81
N GLY A 240 13.46 -4.18 -14.03
CA GLY A 240 13.13 -5.30 -14.91
C GLY A 240 12.04 -6.20 -14.30
N TYR A 241 11.31 -6.92 -15.16
CA TYR A 241 10.28 -7.87 -14.73
C TYR A 241 10.89 -9.18 -14.20
N SER A 242 11.76 -9.82 -15.00
CA SER A 242 12.43 -11.07 -14.66
C SER A 242 13.74 -11.20 -15.39
N GLY A 243 14.68 -12.01 -14.88
CA GLY A 243 15.93 -12.35 -15.55
C GLY A 243 16.99 -11.24 -15.59
N GLY A 244 16.72 -10.05 -15.08
CA GLY A 244 17.67 -8.94 -15.01
C GLY A 244 17.02 -7.56 -15.17
N ALA A 245 17.85 -6.52 -15.22
CA ALA A 245 17.42 -5.10 -15.21
C ALA A 245 16.83 -4.60 -16.55
N GLY A 246 16.59 -5.44 -17.52
CA GLY A 246 16.00 -5.07 -18.82
C GLY A 246 14.51 -5.37 -18.91
N GLY A 247 13.79 -4.71 -19.83
CA GLY A 247 12.40 -5.05 -20.17
C GLY A 247 11.38 -4.78 -19.05
N GLY A 248 11.61 -3.74 -18.27
CA GLY A 248 10.72 -3.36 -17.16
C GLY A 248 9.52 -2.53 -17.59
N SER A 249 8.67 -2.23 -16.62
CA SER A 249 7.49 -1.37 -16.77
C SER A 249 7.39 -0.36 -15.63
N ASP A 250 6.52 0.63 -15.80
CA ASP A 250 6.20 1.58 -14.74
C ASP A 250 5.59 0.89 -13.52
N ALA A 251 4.84 -0.22 -13.72
CA ALA A 251 4.27 -1.00 -12.63
C ALA A 251 5.35 -1.61 -11.74
N VAL A 252 6.28 -2.40 -12.31
CA VAL A 252 7.32 -3.05 -11.50
C VAL A 252 8.33 -2.06 -10.92
N THR A 253 8.56 -0.92 -11.58
CA THR A 253 9.37 0.17 -11.01
C THR A 253 8.66 0.81 -9.82
N SER A 254 7.34 1.02 -9.89
CA SER A 254 6.55 1.51 -8.75
C SER A 254 6.58 0.52 -7.57
N ILE A 255 6.45 -0.78 -7.85
CA ILE A 255 6.58 -1.83 -6.83
C ILE A 255 7.95 -1.75 -6.15
N ALA A 256 9.04 -1.63 -6.91
CA ALA A 256 10.38 -1.56 -6.33
C ALA A 256 10.55 -0.34 -5.43
N VAL A 257 10.10 0.85 -5.85
CA VAL A 257 10.12 2.07 -5.02
C VAL A 257 9.36 1.82 -3.71
N LEU A 258 8.17 1.22 -3.80
CA LEU A 258 7.34 0.96 -2.63
C LEU A 258 8.00 -0.03 -1.67
N VAL A 259 8.48 -1.18 -2.15
CA VAL A 259 9.09 -2.19 -1.27
C VAL A 259 10.38 -1.70 -0.63
N TYR A 260 11.21 -0.92 -1.33
CA TYR A 260 12.37 -0.27 -0.73
C TYR A 260 11.96 0.69 0.39
N ALA A 261 10.93 1.52 0.14
CA ALA A 261 10.47 2.50 1.12
C ALA A 261 9.93 1.84 2.39
N ILE A 262 9.04 0.85 2.26
CA ILE A 262 8.42 0.14 3.40
C ILE A 262 9.45 -0.74 4.13
N ALA A 263 10.41 -1.33 3.41
CA ALA A 263 11.54 -2.05 4.01
C ALA A 263 12.58 -1.14 4.68
N ARG A 264 12.38 0.19 4.67
CA ARG A 264 13.30 1.19 5.22
C ARG A 264 14.69 1.19 4.56
N GLN A 265 14.73 1.01 3.24
CA GLN A 265 15.93 0.93 2.42
C GLN A 265 16.05 2.14 1.47
N LYS A 266 15.61 3.33 1.93
CA LYS A 266 15.60 4.56 1.11
C LYS A 266 17.00 5.10 0.81
N GLU A 267 18.00 4.70 1.56
CA GLU A 267 19.41 5.07 1.36
C GLU A 267 20.11 4.28 0.24
N LEU A 268 19.47 3.23 -0.30
CA LEU A 268 20.03 2.48 -1.40
C LEU A 268 20.05 3.32 -2.70
N PRO A 269 21.18 3.36 -3.43
CA PRO A 269 21.24 4.07 -4.71
C PRO A 269 20.19 3.60 -5.73
N GLN A 270 19.75 2.35 -5.65
CA GLN A 270 18.70 1.78 -6.49
C GLN A 270 17.33 2.40 -6.20
N TYR A 271 17.04 2.69 -4.93
CA TYR A 271 15.82 3.40 -4.56
C TYR A 271 15.78 4.80 -5.16
N GLU A 272 16.85 5.57 -5.00
CA GLU A 272 16.93 6.94 -5.53
C GLU A 272 16.76 6.97 -7.05
N LYS A 273 17.44 6.05 -7.76
CA LYS A 273 17.32 5.93 -9.22
C LYS A 273 15.90 5.55 -9.64
N ALA A 274 15.29 4.55 -8.97
CA ALA A 274 13.94 4.10 -9.31
C ALA A 274 12.89 5.19 -9.02
N LEU A 275 13.01 5.91 -7.90
CA LEU A 275 12.14 7.04 -7.58
C LEU A 275 12.28 8.17 -8.59
N SER A 276 13.51 8.52 -8.98
CA SER A 276 13.79 9.56 -9.99
C SER A 276 13.19 9.17 -11.34
N TYR A 277 13.34 7.91 -11.76
CA TYR A 277 12.69 7.39 -12.96
C TYR A 277 11.16 7.52 -12.86
N LEU A 278 10.55 7.06 -11.78
CA LEU A 278 9.11 7.12 -11.57
C LEU A 278 8.57 8.56 -11.61
N LYS A 279 9.26 9.50 -10.98
CA LYS A 279 8.93 10.94 -11.00
C LYS A 279 8.99 11.52 -12.41
N SER A 280 9.99 11.16 -13.20
CA SER A 280 10.08 11.61 -14.60
C SER A 280 8.91 11.10 -15.43
N ARG A 281 8.50 9.85 -15.21
CA ARG A 281 7.37 9.23 -15.88
C ARG A 281 6.02 9.78 -15.42
N SER A 282 5.90 10.26 -14.18
CA SER A 282 4.64 10.81 -13.66
C SER A 282 4.19 12.11 -14.34
N ARG A 283 5.08 12.75 -15.09
CA ARG A 283 4.78 13.94 -15.92
C ARG A 283 4.36 13.59 -17.36
N ASP A 284 4.51 12.33 -17.75
CA ASP A 284 4.12 11.86 -19.08
C ASP A 284 2.65 11.39 -19.03
N PRO A 285 1.74 12.03 -19.79
CA PRO A 285 0.32 11.69 -19.79
C PRO A 285 0.03 10.27 -20.28
N ASN A 286 0.98 9.65 -21.01
CA ASN A 286 0.87 8.28 -21.50
C ASN A 286 1.52 7.26 -20.57
N ALA A 287 2.19 7.70 -19.49
CA ALA A 287 2.87 6.81 -18.58
C ALA A 287 1.89 5.90 -17.83
N GLY A 288 2.13 4.59 -17.88
CA GLY A 288 1.29 3.59 -17.23
C GLY A 288 0.01 3.23 -17.99
N ALA A 289 -0.17 3.73 -19.22
CA ALA A 289 -1.26 3.31 -20.10
C ALA A 289 -1.00 1.94 -20.73
N GLU A 290 0.23 1.43 -20.66
CA GLU A 290 0.63 0.14 -21.20
C GLU A 290 0.40 -1.00 -20.19
N GLY A 291 0.00 -2.16 -20.67
CA GLY A 291 -0.15 -3.38 -19.87
C GLY A 291 -1.39 -3.35 -18.95
N TYR A 292 -1.18 -3.22 -17.64
CA TYR A 292 -2.23 -3.28 -16.61
C TYR A 292 -2.42 -1.92 -15.90
N PRO A 293 -3.20 -1.00 -16.46
CA PRO A 293 -3.28 0.39 -15.97
C PRO A 293 -3.71 0.53 -14.50
N THR A 294 -4.73 -0.21 -14.06
CA THR A 294 -5.22 -0.17 -12.68
C THR A 294 -4.18 -0.65 -11.68
N TYR A 295 -3.46 -1.70 -12.03
CA TYR A 295 -2.35 -2.23 -11.25
C TYR A 295 -1.19 -1.24 -11.15
N THR A 296 -0.83 -0.60 -12.25
CA THR A 296 0.18 0.46 -12.27
C THR A 296 -0.21 1.63 -11.38
N ARG A 297 -1.46 2.11 -11.46
CA ARG A 297 -1.96 3.21 -10.62
C ARG A 297 -1.91 2.88 -9.14
N TYR A 298 -2.33 1.67 -8.77
CA TYR A 298 -2.30 1.19 -7.39
C TYR A 298 -0.90 1.30 -6.77
N TYR A 299 0.11 0.74 -7.43
CA TYR A 299 1.47 0.78 -6.91
C TYR A 299 2.10 2.17 -7.01
N ARG A 300 1.82 2.92 -8.08
CA ARG A 300 2.34 4.28 -8.26
C ARG A 300 1.82 5.24 -7.20
N ALA A 301 0.53 5.15 -6.84
CA ALA A 301 -0.05 5.97 -5.79
C ALA A 301 0.72 5.82 -4.48
N GLN A 302 0.97 4.60 -4.05
CA GLN A 302 1.69 4.29 -2.82
C GLN A 302 3.19 4.64 -2.93
N ALA A 303 3.83 4.30 -4.06
CA ALA A 303 5.24 4.56 -4.27
C ALA A 303 5.58 6.05 -4.24
N LEU A 304 4.80 6.88 -4.93
CA LEU A 304 4.96 8.34 -4.89
C LEU A 304 4.67 8.89 -3.51
N PHE A 305 3.59 8.46 -2.86
CA PHE A 305 3.27 8.90 -1.50
C PHE A 305 4.38 8.60 -0.51
N GLN A 306 4.97 7.42 -0.57
CA GLN A 306 6.09 7.03 0.29
C GLN A 306 7.41 7.71 -0.09
N GLY A 307 7.60 8.01 -1.37
CA GLY A 307 8.84 8.55 -1.91
C GLY A 307 8.91 10.08 -1.93
N ASP A 308 7.87 10.72 -2.43
CA ASP A 308 7.82 12.18 -2.65
C ASP A 308 6.36 12.65 -2.68
N VAL A 309 5.93 13.30 -1.58
CA VAL A 309 4.54 13.74 -1.41
C VAL A 309 4.13 14.80 -2.41
N GLU A 310 5.00 15.74 -2.75
CA GLU A 310 4.68 16.77 -3.77
C GLU A 310 4.44 16.12 -5.14
N ALA A 311 5.28 15.17 -5.52
CA ALA A 311 5.10 14.41 -6.75
C ALA A 311 3.81 13.58 -6.72
N TRP A 312 3.47 13.02 -5.55
CA TRP A 312 2.21 12.31 -5.36
C TRP A 312 1.01 13.25 -5.49
N GLU A 313 1.00 14.40 -4.83
CA GLU A 313 -0.11 15.36 -4.88
C GLU A 313 -0.37 15.84 -6.32
N ALA A 314 0.69 16.20 -7.02
CA ALA A 314 0.59 16.64 -8.41
C ALA A 314 0.04 15.52 -9.33
N TRP A 315 0.49 14.28 -9.15
CA TRP A 315 0.02 13.13 -9.92
C TRP A 315 -1.39 12.70 -9.53
N ASN A 316 -1.71 12.69 -8.21
CA ASN A 316 -2.99 12.27 -7.66
C ASN A 316 -4.14 13.17 -8.15
N ALA A 317 -3.90 14.47 -8.35
CA ALA A 317 -4.90 15.37 -8.92
C ALA A 317 -5.36 14.91 -10.31
N GLY A 318 -4.44 14.47 -11.16
CA GLY A 318 -4.77 13.89 -12.47
C GLY A 318 -5.48 12.54 -12.35
N LEU A 319 -5.00 11.67 -11.46
CA LEU A 319 -5.62 10.37 -11.18
C LEU A 319 -7.09 10.50 -10.79
N VAL A 320 -7.40 11.43 -9.87
CA VAL A 320 -8.78 11.66 -9.41
C VAL A 320 -9.69 12.05 -10.58
N GLN A 321 -9.25 12.92 -11.48
CA GLN A 321 -10.04 13.32 -12.66
C GLN A 321 -10.23 12.15 -13.62
N GLU A 322 -9.20 11.35 -13.83
CA GLU A 322 -9.27 10.18 -14.69
C GLU A 322 -10.24 9.14 -14.14
N LEU A 323 -10.10 8.76 -12.87
CA LEU A 323 -10.96 7.76 -12.23
C LEU A 323 -12.43 8.23 -12.17
N LYS A 324 -12.67 9.53 -11.98
CA LYS A 324 -14.02 10.09 -12.02
C LYS A 324 -14.71 9.89 -13.36
N GLN A 325 -13.96 9.96 -14.46
CA GLN A 325 -14.51 9.72 -15.80
C GLN A 325 -14.72 8.22 -16.09
N MET A 326 -14.00 7.34 -15.38
CA MET A 326 -13.99 5.91 -15.63
C MET A 326 -14.96 5.12 -14.75
N GLN A 327 -15.42 5.69 -13.63
CA GLN A 327 -16.34 5.02 -12.72
C GLN A 327 -17.69 4.81 -13.37
N GLY A 328 -18.16 3.54 -13.35
CA GLY A 328 -19.47 3.17 -13.87
C GLY A 328 -20.62 3.71 -13.00
N LYS A 329 -21.82 3.75 -13.55
CA LYS A 329 -23.04 4.19 -12.83
C LYS A 329 -23.36 3.30 -11.62
N ASP A 330 -22.89 2.06 -11.63
CA ASP A 330 -23.00 1.10 -10.53
C ASP A 330 -21.97 1.31 -9.43
N GLY A 331 -21.02 2.21 -9.63
CA GLY A 331 -19.90 2.52 -8.72
C GLY A 331 -18.64 1.69 -8.97
N GLY A 332 -18.68 0.69 -9.84
CA GLY A 332 -17.54 -0.14 -10.21
C GLY A 332 -16.61 0.52 -11.22
N PHE A 333 -15.43 -0.05 -11.41
CA PHE A 333 -14.42 0.35 -12.40
C PHE A 333 -14.17 -0.76 -13.44
N GLY A 334 -15.16 -1.63 -13.66
CA GLY A 334 -15.11 -2.68 -14.66
C GLY A 334 -15.39 -2.14 -16.05
N GLY A 335 -14.43 -2.09 -16.91
CA GLY A 335 -14.61 -1.57 -18.28
C GLY A 335 -13.31 -1.17 -18.95
N PHE A 336 -12.19 -1.48 -18.35
CA PHE A 336 -10.86 -1.27 -18.91
C PHE A 336 -10.53 -2.19 -20.12
N ALA A 337 -11.53 -2.84 -20.70
CA ALA A 337 -11.43 -3.76 -21.84
C ALA A 337 -10.99 -3.10 -23.16
N GLY A 338 -10.32 -1.95 -23.12
CA GLY A 338 -9.76 -1.29 -24.28
C GLY A 338 -8.28 -1.01 -24.12
N ARG A 339 -7.42 -1.82 -24.73
CA ARG A 339 -5.96 -1.72 -24.79
C ARG A 339 -5.25 -2.12 -23.48
N GLY A 340 -5.12 -3.42 -23.24
CA GLY A 340 -4.25 -3.98 -22.20
C GLY A 340 -4.95 -4.75 -21.08
N GLY A 341 -6.16 -5.24 -21.28
CA GLY A 341 -6.78 -6.24 -20.41
C GLY A 341 -7.07 -5.76 -18.99
N GLY A 342 -8.33 -5.55 -18.63
CA GLY A 342 -8.75 -5.50 -17.23
C GLY A 342 -8.68 -6.87 -16.59
N PHE A 343 -8.46 -6.94 -15.29
CA PHE A 343 -8.50 -8.20 -14.52
C PHE A 343 -9.92 -8.66 -14.21
N GLY A 344 -10.93 -7.82 -14.49
CA GLY A 344 -12.34 -8.01 -14.14
C GLY A 344 -12.85 -6.93 -13.18
N GLY A 345 -14.20 -6.80 -13.11
CA GLY A 345 -14.85 -5.68 -12.44
C GLY A 345 -14.45 -5.50 -10.97
N THR A 346 -14.35 -6.59 -10.19
CA THR A 346 -13.96 -6.51 -8.76
C THR A 346 -12.48 -6.14 -8.60
N VAL A 347 -11.58 -6.78 -9.33
CA VAL A 347 -10.14 -6.51 -9.22
C VAL A 347 -9.84 -5.08 -9.64
N ASP A 348 -10.34 -4.64 -10.79
CA ASP A 348 -10.13 -3.27 -11.27
C ASP A 348 -10.75 -2.24 -10.32
N THR A 349 -11.93 -2.53 -9.75
CA THR A 349 -12.57 -1.67 -8.75
C THR A 349 -11.74 -1.57 -7.49
N THR A 350 -11.26 -2.69 -6.95
CA THR A 350 -10.45 -2.67 -5.73
C THR A 350 -9.12 -1.95 -5.94
N LEU A 351 -8.42 -2.17 -7.05
CA LEU A 351 -7.17 -1.48 -7.36
C LEU A 351 -7.37 0.03 -7.54
N ALA A 352 -8.44 0.46 -8.21
CA ALA A 352 -8.79 1.86 -8.36
C ALA A 352 -9.08 2.52 -7.00
N LEU A 353 -9.89 1.87 -6.16
CA LEU A 353 -10.22 2.38 -4.82
C LEU A 353 -9.00 2.39 -3.89
N LEU A 354 -8.13 1.37 -3.93
CA LEU A 354 -6.89 1.36 -3.16
C LEU A 354 -5.91 2.45 -3.62
N SER A 355 -5.93 2.85 -4.90
CA SER A 355 -5.19 4.02 -5.38
C SER A 355 -5.71 5.32 -4.72
N LEU A 356 -7.01 5.43 -4.51
CA LEU A 356 -7.66 6.55 -3.83
C LEU A 356 -7.53 6.49 -2.31
N ALA A 357 -7.42 5.28 -1.72
CA ALA A 357 -7.29 5.06 -0.28
C ALA A 357 -6.09 5.78 0.34
N VAL A 358 -5.05 6.04 -0.44
CA VAL A 358 -3.89 6.84 -0.02
C VAL A 358 -4.29 8.24 0.46
N ASN A 359 -5.39 8.81 -0.06
CA ASN A 359 -5.91 10.10 0.40
C ASN A 359 -6.50 10.04 1.81
N TYR A 360 -6.93 8.87 2.27
CA TYR A 360 -7.50 8.65 3.60
C TYR A 360 -6.43 8.38 4.67
N LYS A 361 -5.32 7.71 4.30
CA LYS A 361 -4.18 7.37 5.19
C LYS A 361 -4.55 6.48 6.38
N PHE A 362 -5.63 5.69 6.29
CA PHE A 362 -6.09 4.83 7.39
C PHE A 362 -5.43 3.45 7.43
N LEU A 363 -4.91 2.95 6.31
CA LEU A 363 -4.23 1.66 6.32
C LEU A 363 -2.83 1.79 6.93
N PRO A 364 -2.46 0.92 7.91
CA PRO A 364 -1.15 0.92 8.54
C PRO A 364 0.03 0.88 7.56
N ILE A 365 -0.13 0.21 6.42
CA ILE A 365 0.92 0.16 5.39
C ILE A 365 1.23 1.54 4.77
N TYR A 366 0.37 2.55 4.95
CA TYR A 366 0.61 3.92 4.50
C TYR A 366 1.35 4.78 5.53
N GLU A 367 1.60 4.29 6.74
CA GLU A 367 2.43 4.99 7.73
C GLU A 367 3.85 5.18 7.19
N ARG A 368 4.45 6.35 7.51
CA ARG A 368 5.73 6.81 6.91
C ARG A 368 6.83 6.87 7.96
#